data_09e453f203241c93c626022aeffae506
#
_entry.id   09e453f203241c93c626022aeffae506
#
_cell.length_a   1.000
_cell.length_b   1.000
_cell.length_c   1.000
_cell.angle_alpha   90.00
_cell.angle_beta   90.00
_cell.angle_gamma   90.00
#
_symmetry.space_group_name_H-M   'P 1'
#
loop_
_entity.id
_entity.type
_entity.pdbx_description
1 polymer ?
#
loop_
_entity_poly.entity_id
_entity_poly.type
_entity_poly.pdbx_seq_one_letter_code
_entity_poly.pdbx_strand_id
1 'polypeptide(L)'
;MYFIFGNLTPRFALKPVSLKVQKNESRDKKLKERWETLLVVLNERFSDGEVIDVEGVLYLVGLQELGQVHRKMKKDDNVNLIHIGICSVLEPYGYYRFDFFDDDGWPHFELLEELPALKAGEQSILMKEALVEYFLKRQLIQ
;
A
#
# COMPACT_ATOMS: atom_id res chain seq x y z
N MET A 1 -0.69 -19.33 3.89
CA MET A 1 -0.91 -17.92 3.53
C MET A 1 -0.63 -17.75 2.05
N TYR A 2 -1.55 -17.17 1.32
CA TYR A 2 -1.40 -16.89 -0.10
C TYR A 2 -0.87 -15.48 -0.32
N PHE A 3 0.16 -15.35 -1.17
CA PHE A 3 0.74 -14.06 -1.54
C PHE A 3 0.36 -13.74 -2.99
N ILE A 4 -0.39 -12.66 -3.20
CA ILE A 4 -0.80 -12.25 -4.54
C ILE A 4 0.37 -11.70 -5.36
N PHE A 5 1.43 -11.24 -4.72
CA PHE A 5 2.65 -10.71 -5.35
C PHE A 5 3.82 -11.70 -5.34
N GLY A 6 3.60 -12.97 -4.94
CA GLY A 6 4.66 -13.96 -4.77
C GLY A 6 5.32 -13.86 -3.38
N ASN A 7 6.57 -14.28 -3.28
CA ASN A 7 7.31 -14.29 -2.01
C ASN A 7 7.89 -12.92 -1.71
N LEU A 8 7.08 -12.04 -1.12
CA LEU A 8 7.52 -10.72 -0.68
C LEU A 8 8.12 -10.77 0.73
N THR A 9 9.00 -9.80 1.04
CA THR A 9 9.56 -9.63 2.37
C THR A 9 8.44 -9.47 3.41
N PRO A 10 8.41 -10.28 4.48
CA PRO A 10 7.37 -10.18 5.50
C PRO A 10 7.36 -8.82 6.19
N ARG A 11 6.16 -8.38 6.62
CA ARG A 11 5.95 -7.11 7.32
C ARG A 11 6.91 -6.90 8.49
N PHE A 12 7.03 -7.89 9.36
CA PHE A 12 7.83 -7.79 10.59
C PHE A 12 9.34 -7.74 10.34
N ALA A 13 9.82 -8.04 9.12
CA ALA A 13 11.22 -7.93 8.74
C ALA A 13 11.57 -6.57 8.13
N LEU A 14 10.59 -5.67 7.97
CA LEU A 14 10.77 -4.36 7.36
C LEU A 14 11.25 -3.33 8.37
N LYS A 15 12.20 -2.48 7.95
CA LYS A 15 12.69 -1.37 8.77
C LYS A 15 11.75 -0.17 8.67
N PRO A 16 11.55 0.61 9.76
CA PRO A 16 10.80 1.86 9.69
C PRO A 16 11.39 2.85 8.68
N VAL A 17 10.54 3.64 8.07
CA VAL A 17 10.93 4.70 7.12
C VAL A 17 10.69 6.04 7.76
N SER A 18 11.66 6.96 7.61
CA SER A 18 11.47 8.35 8.01
C SER A 18 10.69 9.12 6.96
N LEU A 19 9.61 9.80 7.38
CA LEU A 19 8.87 10.70 6.50
C LEU A 19 9.66 12.00 6.34
N LYS A 20 10.48 12.09 5.30
CA LYS A 20 11.17 13.33 4.92
C LYS A 20 10.42 13.99 3.77
N VAL A 21 9.56 14.96 4.10
CA VAL A 21 8.91 15.79 3.08
C VAL A 21 9.90 16.85 2.62
N GLN A 22 10.80 16.47 1.71
CA GLN A 22 11.64 17.43 1.02
C GLN A 22 11.21 17.48 -0.45
N LYS A 23 10.69 18.63 -0.87
CA LYS A 23 10.43 18.89 -2.28
C LYS A 23 11.77 19.02 -3.00
N ASN A 24 12.15 17.97 -3.72
CA ASN A 24 13.30 17.98 -4.61
C ASN A 24 12.82 17.48 -5.98
N GLU A 25 13.04 18.26 -7.03
CA GLU A 25 12.63 17.92 -8.40
C GLU A 25 13.15 16.56 -8.84
N SER A 26 14.37 16.19 -8.46
CA SER A 26 14.93 14.88 -8.77
C SER A 26 14.20 13.75 -8.05
N ARG A 27 13.71 14.02 -6.82
CA ARG A 27 12.92 13.07 -6.03
C ARG A 27 11.54 12.86 -6.65
N ASP A 28 10.89 13.95 -7.06
CA ASP A 28 9.56 13.87 -7.68
C ASP A 28 9.60 13.14 -9.03
N LYS A 29 10.64 13.39 -9.82
CA LYS A 29 10.88 12.67 -11.07
C LYS A 29 11.09 11.17 -10.83
N LYS A 30 11.90 10.81 -9.84
CA LYS A 30 12.18 9.42 -9.48
C LYS A 30 10.92 8.72 -8.97
N LEU A 31 10.11 9.40 -8.16
CA LEU A 31 8.83 8.88 -7.70
C LEU A 31 7.90 8.61 -8.88
N LYS A 32 7.80 9.53 -9.82
CA LYS A 32 6.97 9.37 -11.01
C LYS A 32 7.41 8.14 -11.83
N GLU A 33 8.69 8.00 -12.08
CA GLU A 33 9.25 6.86 -12.81
C GLU A 33 8.96 5.53 -12.09
N ARG A 34 9.15 5.48 -10.80
CA ARG A 34 8.87 4.29 -9.99
C ARG A 34 7.39 3.95 -9.94
N TRP A 35 6.54 4.96 -9.84
CA TRP A 35 5.09 4.78 -9.89
C TRP A 35 4.64 4.20 -11.22
N GLU A 36 5.13 4.74 -12.32
CA GLU A 36 4.85 4.22 -13.67
C GLU A 36 5.33 2.78 -13.83
N THR A 37 6.52 2.46 -13.35
CA THR A 37 7.05 1.09 -13.35
C THR A 37 6.17 0.15 -12.53
N LEU A 38 5.74 0.58 -11.35
CA LEU A 38 4.84 -0.19 -10.49
C LEU A 38 3.52 -0.47 -11.21
N LEU A 39 2.92 0.53 -11.83
CA LEU A 39 1.67 0.36 -12.57
C LEU A 39 1.81 -0.63 -13.72
N VAL A 40 2.92 -0.59 -14.46
CA VAL A 40 3.19 -1.56 -15.54
C VAL A 40 3.18 -2.99 -14.97
N VAL A 41 3.91 -3.23 -13.89
CA VAL A 41 3.99 -4.56 -13.26
C VAL A 41 2.62 -5.02 -12.77
N LEU A 42 1.87 -4.16 -12.11
CA LEU A 42 0.56 -4.52 -11.56
C LEU A 42 -0.50 -4.69 -12.66
N ASN A 43 -0.49 -3.85 -13.70
CA ASN A 43 -1.42 -3.97 -14.82
C ASN A 43 -1.21 -5.29 -15.59
N GLU A 44 0.02 -5.74 -15.74
CA GLU A 44 0.31 -7.02 -16.37
C GLU A 44 -0.28 -8.20 -15.61
N ARG A 45 -0.36 -8.10 -14.28
CA ARG A 45 -0.81 -9.19 -13.41
C ARG A 45 -2.31 -9.16 -13.12
N PHE A 46 -2.90 -7.99 -12.98
CA PHE A 46 -4.24 -7.83 -12.39
C PHE A 46 -5.21 -7.01 -13.23
N SER A 47 -4.78 -6.41 -14.34
CA SER A 47 -5.65 -5.55 -15.13
C SER A 47 -6.55 -6.36 -16.06
N ASP A 48 -7.84 -6.00 -16.09
CA ASP A 48 -8.83 -6.50 -17.06
C ASP A 48 -8.91 -5.59 -18.31
N GLY A 49 -7.88 -4.80 -18.55
CA GLY A 49 -7.82 -3.83 -19.64
C GLY A 49 -8.00 -2.38 -19.18
N GLU A 50 -8.32 -2.15 -17.92
CA GLU A 50 -8.39 -0.81 -17.35
C GLU A 50 -7.09 -0.48 -16.60
N VAL A 51 -6.75 0.81 -16.56
CA VAL A 51 -5.58 1.28 -15.81
C VAL A 51 -5.90 1.27 -14.32
N ILE A 52 -5.04 0.63 -13.53
CA ILE A 52 -5.16 0.60 -12.08
C ILE A 52 -4.77 1.98 -11.52
N ASP A 53 -5.64 2.57 -10.72
CA ASP A 53 -5.40 3.85 -10.04
C ASP A 53 -4.84 3.63 -8.61
N VAL A 54 -4.63 4.72 -7.88
CA VAL A 54 -4.13 4.67 -6.49
C VAL A 54 -5.02 3.81 -5.60
N GLU A 55 -6.35 3.95 -5.69
CA GLU A 55 -7.28 3.14 -4.90
C GLU A 55 -7.18 1.66 -5.27
N GLY A 56 -7.03 1.36 -6.56
CA GLY A 56 -6.83 0.00 -7.02
C GLY A 56 -5.56 -0.64 -6.47
N VAL A 57 -4.48 0.12 -6.41
CA VAL A 57 -3.22 -0.37 -5.82
C VAL A 57 -3.36 -0.58 -4.31
N LEU A 58 -4.04 0.34 -3.61
CA LEU A 58 -4.34 0.18 -2.17
C LEU A 58 -5.19 -1.06 -1.91
N TYR A 59 -6.18 -1.32 -2.76
CA TYR A 59 -6.99 -2.53 -2.70
C TYR A 59 -6.13 -3.80 -2.82
N LEU A 60 -5.19 -3.82 -3.76
CA LEU A 60 -4.28 -4.96 -3.94
C LEU A 60 -3.38 -5.15 -2.72
N VAL A 61 -2.90 -4.07 -2.13
CA VAL A 61 -2.13 -4.14 -0.86
C VAL A 61 -3.01 -4.73 0.25
N GLY A 62 -4.25 -4.30 0.36
CA GLY A 62 -5.21 -4.84 1.32
C GLY A 62 -5.42 -6.34 1.15
N LEU A 63 -5.58 -6.81 -0.08
CA LEU A 63 -5.69 -8.25 -0.38
C LEU A 63 -4.43 -9.01 0.04
N GLN A 64 -3.25 -8.45 -0.24
CA GLN A 64 -1.98 -9.05 0.15
C GLN A 64 -1.88 -9.17 1.68
N GLU A 65 -2.23 -8.12 2.41
CA GLU A 65 -2.15 -8.11 3.88
C GLU A 65 -3.21 -8.99 4.52
N LEU A 66 -4.39 -9.12 3.90
CA LEU A 66 -5.42 -10.06 4.36
C LEU A 66 -4.97 -11.51 4.19
N GLY A 67 -4.24 -11.82 3.11
CA GLY A 67 -3.69 -13.16 2.86
C GLY A 67 -4.73 -14.24 2.56
N GLN A 68 -5.97 -13.89 2.29
CA GLN A 68 -7.07 -14.81 2.01
C GLN A 68 -7.66 -14.56 0.62
N VAL A 69 -6.89 -14.90 -0.42
CA VAL A 69 -7.27 -14.63 -1.82
C VAL A 69 -8.51 -15.41 -2.26
N HIS A 70 -8.79 -16.55 -1.63
CA HIS A 70 -9.93 -17.41 -1.97
C HIS A 70 -11.23 -17.02 -1.27
N ARG A 71 -11.18 -16.05 -0.37
CA ARG A 71 -12.37 -15.60 0.34
C ARG A 71 -13.30 -14.88 -0.66
N LYS A 72 -14.59 -15.25 -0.63
CA LYS A 72 -15.59 -14.52 -1.41
C LYS A 72 -15.79 -13.14 -0.80
N MET A 73 -15.32 -12.12 -1.51
CA MET A 73 -15.43 -10.73 -1.08
C MET A 73 -16.85 -10.22 -1.28
N LYS A 74 -17.38 -9.55 -0.27
CA LYS A 74 -18.64 -8.82 -0.35
C LYS A 74 -18.39 -7.41 -0.87
N LYS A 75 -19.41 -6.74 -1.35
CA LYS A 75 -19.30 -5.36 -1.89
C LYS A 75 -18.68 -4.39 -0.88
N ASP A 76 -19.05 -4.52 0.40
CA ASP A 76 -18.53 -3.65 1.47
C ASP A 76 -17.07 -3.96 1.85
N ASP A 77 -16.58 -5.13 1.49
CA ASP A 77 -15.20 -5.52 1.78
C ASP A 77 -14.18 -4.68 0.99
N ASN A 78 -14.57 -4.11 -0.14
CA ASN A 78 -13.67 -3.27 -0.95
C ASN A 78 -13.19 -2.05 -0.17
N VAL A 79 -14.08 -1.38 0.56
CA VAL A 79 -13.73 -0.22 1.40
C VAL A 79 -12.80 -0.65 2.53
N ASN A 80 -13.09 -1.79 3.15
CA ASN A 80 -12.27 -2.34 4.22
C ASN A 80 -10.86 -2.72 3.72
N LEU A 81 -10.78 -3.29 2.52
CA LEU A 81 -9.49 -3.66 1.92
C LEU A 81 -8.65 -2.44 1.56
N ILE A 82 -9.26 -1.40 1.00
CA ILE A 82 -8.57 -0.13 0.74
C ILE A 82 -8.06 0.47 2.05
N HIS A 83 -8.87 0.44 3.11
CA HIS A 83 -8.47 0.94 4.43
C HIS A 83 -7.28 0.15 4.99
N ILE A 84 -7.31 -1.17 4.89
CA ILE A 84 -6.16 -2.02 5.28
C ILE A 84 -4.91 -1.64 4.48
N GLY A 85 -5.07 -1.40 3.18
CA GLY A 85 -3.98 -0.94 2.32
C GLY A 85 -3.38 0.38 2.82
N ILE A 86 -4.22 1.36 3.12
CA ILE A 86 -3.80 2.66 3.66
C ILE A 86 -3.02 2.48 4.96
N CYS A 87 -3.57 1.75 5.91
CA CYS A 87 -2.91 1.50 7.20
C CYS A 87 -1.56 0.80 7.02
N SER A 88 -1.50 -0.18 6.12
CA SER A 88 -0.29 -0.97 5.89
C SER A 88 0.83 -0.16 5.28
N VAL A 89 0.54 0.71 4.30
CA VAL A 89 1.57 1.53 3.65
C VAL A 89 2.00 2.70 4.51
N LEU A 90 1.17 3.16 5.43
CA LEU A 90 1.47 4.26 6.35
C LEU A 90 2.06 3.80 7.69
N GLU A 91 2.04 2.50 7.99
CA GLU A 91 2.63 1.94 9.21
C GLU A 91 4.12 2.29 9.35
N PRO A 92 4.96 2.13 8.30
CA PRO A 92 6.37 2.49 8.40
C PRO A 92 6.65 3.97 8.70
N TYR A 93 5.68 4.84 8.42
CA TYR A 93 5.78 6.28 8.68
C TYR A 93 5.29 6.68 10.06
N GLY A 94 4.77 5.74 10.86
CA GLY A 94 4.35 5.99 12.23
C GLY A 94 2.91 6.49 12.40
N TYR A 95 2.09 6.45 11.34
CA TYR A 95 0.69 6.88 11.43
C TYR A 95 -0.23 5.81 11.95
N TYR A 96 0.07 4.54 11.64
CA TYR A 96 -0.69 3.39 12.07
C TYR A 96 0.22 2.31 12.61
N ARG A 97 -0.33 1.48 13.47
CA ARG A 97 0.37 0.29 13.98
C ARG A 97 -0.57 -0.91 13.85
N PHE A 98 -0.07 -2.01 13.32
CA PHE A 98 -0.79 -3.27 13.35
C PHE A 98 -1.09 -3.66 14.80
N ASP A 99 -2.33 -4.02 15.09
CA ASP A 99 -2.77 -4.41 16.42
C ASP A 99 -2.97 -5.92 16.49
N PHE A 100 -3.98 -6.45 15.84
CA PHE A 100 -4.30 -7.88 15.86
C PHE A 100 -5.08 -8.31 14.63
N PHE A 101 -5.18 -9.63 14.43
CA PHE A 101 -6.14 -10.23 13.51
C PHE A 101 -7.38 -10.64 14.30
N ASP A 102 -8.57 -10.33 13.79
CA ASP A 102 -9.82 -10.79 14.39
C ASP A 102 -10.09 -12.27 14.08
N ASP A 103 -11.21 -12.81 14.59
CA ASP A 103 -11.57 -14.21 14.42
C ASP A 103 -11.81 -14.59 12.95
N ASP A 104 -12.18 -13.62 12.11
CA ASP A 104 -12.36 -13.82 10.67
C ASP A 104 -11.06 -13.64 9.87
N GLY A 105 -9.96 -13.33 10.55
CA GLY A 105 -8.64 -13.14 9.92
C GLY A 105 -8.40 -11.73 9.38
N TRP A 106 -9.25 -10.75 9.69
CA TRP A 106 -9.06 -9.38 9.27
C TRP A 106 -8.05 -8.66 10.16
N PRO A 107 -7.05 -7.98 9.56
CA PRO A 107 -6.10 -7.19 10.35
C PRO A 107 -6.74 -5.90 10.86
N HIS A 108 -6.46 -5.59 12.12
CA HIS A 108 -6.87 -4.35 12.77
C HIS A 108 -5.65 -3.49 13.06
N PHE A 109 -5.81 -2.19 12.86
CA PHE A 109 -4.74 -1.21 13.04
C PHE A 109 -5.17 -0.15 14.05
N GLU A 110 -4.20 0.30 14.85
CA GLU A 110 -4.36 1.42 15.77
C GLU A 110 -3.86 2.69 15.08
N LEU A 111 -4.67 3.75 15.12
CA LEU A 111 -4.23 5.08 14.68
C LEU A 111 -3.33 5.67 15.74
N LEU A 112 -2.07 5.94 15.40
CA LEU A 112 -1.08 6.54 16.30
C LEU A 112 -1.05 8.06 16.17
N GLU A 113 -1.14 8.56 14.96
CA GLU A 113 -1.04 9.99 14.64
C GLU A 113 -1.92 10.30 13.44
N GLU A 114 -2.71 11.37 13.53
CA GLU A 114 -3.50 11.82 12.39
C GLU A 114 -2.61 12.37 11.28
N LEU A 115 -2.99 12.12 10.04
CA LEU A 115 -2.31 12.71 8.91
C LEU A 115 -2.43 14.24 8.96
N PRO A 116 -1.36 14.97 8.61
CA PRO A 116 -1.45 16.43 8.52
C PRO A 116 -2.48 16.85 7.48
N ALA A 117 -3.04 18.06 7.64
CA ALA A 117 -3.99 18.62 6.68
C ALA A 117 -3.26 18.92 5.36
N LEU A 118 -3.36 17.98 4.42
CA LEU A 118 -2.74 18.08 3.11
C LEU A 118 -3.77 18.46 2.04
N LYS A 119 -3.34 19.18 1.03
CA LYS A 119 -4.13 19.40 -0.17
C LYS A 119 -4.29 18.08 -0.93
N ALA A 120 -5.33 17.95 -1.76
CA ALA A 120 -5.61 16.72 -2.49
C ALA A 120 -4.41 16.21 -3.31
N GLY A 121 -3.69 17.11 -3.98
CA GLY A 121 -2.48 16.74 -4.73
C GLY A 121 -1.34 16.22 -3.84
N GLU A 122 -1.17 16.80 -2.66
CA GLU A 122 -0.16 16.37 -1.69
C GLU A 122 -0.52 15.02 -1.07
N GLN A 123 -1.80 14.76 -0.82
CA GLN A 123 -2.27 13.46 -0.35
C GLN A 123 -1.99 12.36 -1.38
N SER A 124 -2.24 12.65 -2.65
CA SER A 124 -1.94 11.70 -3.74
C SER A 124 -0.46 11.38 -3.82
N ILE A 125 0.40 12.39 -3.70
CA ILE A 125 1.86 12.21 -3.70
C ILE A 125 2.29 11.36 -2.51
N LEU A 126 1.78 11.65 -1.32
CA LEU A 126 2.09 10.86 -0.11
C LEU A 126 1.71 9.40 -0.29
N MET A 127 0.50 9.14 -0.80
CA MET A 127 0.04 7.76 -1.04
C MET A 127 0.90 7.03 -2.07
N LYS A 128 1.23 7.70 -3.18
CA LYS A 128 2.11 7.11 -4.20
C LYS A 128 3.50 6.81 -3.63
N GLU A 129 4.06 7.72 -2.85
CA GLU A 129 5.35 7.52 -2.20
C GLU A 129 5.30 6.32 -1.23
N ALA A 130 4.28 6.25 -0.40
CA ALA A 130 4.11 5.15 0.55
C ALA A 130 3.92 3.81 -0.16
N LEU A 131 3.13 3.77 -1.24
CA LEU A 131 2.93 2.58 -2.05
C LEU A 131 4.22 2.14 -2.75
N VAL A 132 4.95 3.06 -3.34
CA VAL A 132 6.25 2.75 -3.97
C VAL A 132 7.21 2.16 -2.94
N GLU A 133 7.31 2.74 -1.75
CA GLU A 133 8.14 2.20 -0.66
C GLU A 133 7.70 0.80 -0.23
N TYR A 134 6.40 0.55 -0.16
CA TYR A 134 5.86 -0.76 0.16
C TYR A 134 6.39 -1.84 -0.81
N PHE A 135 6.34 -1.57 -2.11
CA PHE A 135 6.76 -2.52 -3.13
C PHE A 135 8.28 -2.58 -3.33
N LEU A 136 8.99 -1.46 -3.10
CA LEU A 136 10.45 -1.46 -3.10
C LEU A 136 11.01 -2.36 -1.99
N LYS A 137 10.49 -2.21 -0.78
CA LYS A 137 10.92 -3.03 0.37
C LYS A 137 10.63 -4.50 0.18
N ARG A 138 9.57 -4.82 -0.55
CA ARG A 138 9.17 -6.20 -0.87
C ARG A 138 9.78 -6.72 -2.16
N GLN A 139 10.65 -5.92 -2.80
CA GLN A 139 11.43 -6.29 -3.98
C GLN A 139 10.59 -6.63 -5.23
N LEU A 140 9.38 -6.09 -5.33
CA LEU A 140 8.57 -6.21 -6.54
C LEU A 140 9.07 -5.27 -7.63
N ILE A 141 9.59 -4.12 -7.26
CA ILE A 141 10.22 -3.12 -8.13
C ILE A 141 11.57 -2.70 -7.56
N GLN A 142 12.38 -2.03 -8.36
CA GLN A 142 13.71 -1.54 -7.99
C GLN A 142 13.81 -0.02 -8.01
#